data_c15e9d52e59a3e8c2fae4815755a8e15
#
_entry.id   c15e9d52e59a3e8c2fae4815755a8e15
#
_cell.length_a   1.000
_cell.length_b   1.000
_cell.length_c   1.000
_cell.angle_alpha   90.00
_cell.angle_beta   90.00
_cell.angle_gamma   90.00
#
_symmetry.space_group_name_H-M   'P 1'
#
loop_
_entity.id
_entity.type
_entity.pdbx_description
1 polymer ?
#
loop_
_entity_poly.entity_id
_entity_poly.type
_entity_poly.pdbx_seq_one_letter_code
_entity_poly.pdbx_strand_id
1 'polypeptide(L)'
;MDLSTKFDGLVLANPLMPAAGPLVGDSERLVFMKDAGCGAIVTKTISTKDAHIPRPCIYGDREYIMNSELWSEYSKEKWIEEFLPEFVAKNDGRPLIVSVGYTKEDMEVLI
;
A
#
# COMPACT_ATOMS: atom_id res chain seq x y z
N MET A 1 8.75 -25.90 6.00
CA MET A 1 9.86 -24.90 5.93
C MET A 1 9.40 -23.66 6.68
N ASP A 2 10.18 -23.15 7.63
CA ASP A 2 9.88 -21.89 8.32
C ASP A 2 10.40 -20.73 7.43
N LEU A 3 9.50 -19.85 7.03
CA LEU A 3 9.80 -18.66 6.22
C LEU A 3 9.74 -17.38 7.05
N SER A 4 9.57 -17.50 8.37
CA SER A 4 9.50 -16.34 9.25
C SER A 4 10.77 -15.49 9.13
N THR A 5 10.59 -14.18 9.16
CA THR A 5 11.70 -13.22 9.06
C THR A 5 11.49 -12.05 9.99
N LYS A 6 12.54 -11.32 10.29
CA LYS A 6 12.49 -10.11 11.11
C LYS A 6 12.78 -8.89 10.24
N PHE A 7 11.98 -7.88 10.38
CA PHE A 7 12.11 -6.61 9.70
C PHE A 7 11.75 -5.48 10.66
N ASP A 8 12.70 -4.60 10.94
CA ASP A 8 12.55 -3.43 11.81
C ASP A 8 11.79 -3.72 13.13
N GLY A 9 12.19 -4.77 13.82
CA GLY A 9 11.55 -5.22 15.08
C GLY A 9 10.25 -6.01 14.91
N LEU A 10 9.69 -6.07 13.72
CA LEU A 10 8.50 -6.87 13.40
C LEU A 10 8.89 -8.32 13.06
N VAL A 11 8.05 -9.25 13.47
CA VAL A 11 8.14 -10.65 13.06
C VAL A 11 7.11 -10.92 11.97
N LEU A 12 7.59 -11.25 10.78
CA LEU A 12 6.76 -11.54 9.62
C LEU A 12 6.66 -13.05 9.41
N ALA A 13 5.50 -13.53 9.03
CA ALA A 13 5.29 -14.95 8.71
C ALA A 13 6.13 -15.43 7.50
N ASN A 14 6.46 -14.51 6.61
CA ASN A 14 7.36 -14.70 5.46
C ASN A 14 7.84 -13.31 4.98
N PRO A 15 8.89 -13.26 4.13
CA PRO A 15 9.46 -11.98 3.67
C PRO A 15 8.69 -11.29 2.54
N LEU A 16 7.54 -11.83 2.09
CA LEU A 16 6.79 -11.26 0.99
C LEU A 16 5.91 -10.12 1.47
N MET A 17 5.99 -9.00 0.79
CA MET A 17 5.08 -7.85 0.96
C MET A 17 4.85 -7.16 -0.38
N PRO A 18 3.65 -6.61 -0.60
CA PRO A 18 3.40 -5.82 -1.80
C PRO A 18 4.18 -4.50 -1.74
N ALA A 19 4.58 -4.00 -2.90
CA ALA A 19 5.07 -2.62 -3.00
C ALA A 19 3.90 -1.62 -2.87
N ALA A 20 4.21 -0.35 -2.55
CA ALA A 20 3.24 0.75 -2.45
C ALA A 20 2.68 1.17 -3.83
N GLY A 21 2.17 0.21 -4.58
CA GLY A 21 1.72 0.32 -5.97
C GLY A 21 0.21 0.13 -6.15
N PRO A 22 -0.24 -0.14 -7.39
CA PRO A 22 -1.66 -0.26 -7.72
C PRO A 22 -2.38 -1.43 -7.05
N LEU A 23 -1.65 -2.45 -6.61
CA LEU A 23 -2.22 -3.63 -5.97
C LEU A 23 -2.66 -3.41 -4.52
N VAL A 24 -2.43 -2.23 -3.96
CA VAL A 24 -2.71 -1.88 -2.56
C VAL A 24 -3.38 -0.51 -2.45
N GLY A 25 -4.20 -0.16 -3.43
CA GLY A 25 -4.79 1.16 -3.60
C GLY A 25 -6.06 1.42 -2.79
N ASP A 26 -6.65 0.42 -2.14
CA ASP A 26 -7.86 0.51 -1.34
C ASP A 26 -7.96 -0.64 -0.33
N SER A 27 -8.96 -0.62 0.54
CA SER A 27 -9.16 -1.63 1.59
C SER A 27 -9.36 -3.05 1.06
N GLU A 28 -10.11 -3.23 -0.05
CA GLU A 28 -10.36 -4.54 -0.64
C GLU A 28 -9.07 -5.19 -1.15
N ARG A 29 -8.22 -4.39 -1.79
CA ARG A 29 -6.91 -4.83 -2.29
C ARG A 29 -5.94 -5.16 -1.17
N LEU A 30 -5.95 -4.40 -0.07
CA LEU A 30 -5.17 -4.74 1.13
C LEU A 30 -5.60 -6.10 1.70
N VAL A 31 -6.91 -6.33 1.83
CA VAL A 31 -7.46 -7.62 2.28
C VAL A 31 -7.07 -8.74 1.32
N PHE A 32 -7.17 -8.52 0.01
CA PHE A 32 -6.75 -9.49 -1.00
C PHE A 32 -5.27 -9.88 -0.84
N MET A 33 -4.36 -8.93 -0.63
CA MET A 33 -2.94 -9.21 -0.40
C MET A 33 -2.69 -9.97 0.90
N LYS A 34 -3.45 -9.66 1.95
CA LYS A 34 -3.45 -10.41 3.20
C LYS A 34 -3.87 -11.87 2.95
N ASP A 35 -4.98 -12.09 2.26
CA ASP A 35 -5.52 -13.42 1.98
C ASP A 35 -4.62 -14.21 1.01
N ALA A 36 -3.89 -13.54 0.13
CA ALA A 36 -2.86 -14.13 -0.72
C ALA A 36 -1.61 -14.60 0.06
N GLY A 37 -1.52 -14.32 1.36
CA GLY A 37 -0.48 -14.85 2.22
C GLY A 37 0.76 -13.97 2.38
N CYS A 38 0.72 -12.68 2.02
CA CYS A 38 1.83 -11.75 2.28
C CYS A 38 2.15 -11.68 3.78
N GLY A 39 3.43 -11.62 4.14
CA GLY A 39 3.89 -11.57 5.53
C GLY A 39 3.67 -10.22 6.22
N ALA A 40 3.63 -9.15 5.44
CA ALA A 40 3.19 -7.81 5.84
C ALA A 40 2.44 -7.15 4.69
N ILE A 41 1.66 -6.13 5.00
CA ILE A 41 0.90 -5.36 4.02
C ILE A 41 1.42 -3.93 3.99
N VAL A 42 1.68 -3.40 2.78
CA VAL A 42 2.10 -2.01 2.56
C VAL A 42 0.97 -1.30 1.83
N THR A 43 0.60 -0.08 2.24
CA THR A 43 -0.44 0.70 1.54
C THR A 43 0.11 1.36 0.27
N LYS A 44 -0.77 1.74 -0.66
CA LYS A 44 -0.44 2.76 -1.66
C LYS A 44 0.05 4.01 -0.94
N THR A 45 1.02 4.72 -1.51
CA THR A 45 1.53 5.96 -0.91
C THR A 45 0.40 6.98 -0.75
N ILE A 46 0.17 7.41 0.47
CA ILE A 46 -0.82 8.41 0.84
C ILE A 46 -0.14 9.78 0.89
N SER A 47 -0.77 10.78 0.28
CA SER A 47 -0.33 12.17 0.34
C SER A 47 -1.46 13.03 0.90
N THR A 48 -1.18 14.30 1.22
CA THR A 48 -2.18 15.27 1.69
C THR A 48 -3.24 15.59 0.64
N LYS A 49 -2.90 15.36 -0.65
CA LYS A 49 -3.80 15.54 -1.78
C LYS A 49 -3.92 14.23 -2.56
N ASP A 50 -5.12 13.94 -3.02
CA ASP A 50 -5.37 12.85 -3.97
C ASP A 50 -4.67 13.10 -5.31
N ALA A 51 -4.26 12.03 -5.97
CA ALA A 51 -3.63 12.08 -7.27
C ALA A 51 -4.67 11.92 -8.39
N HIS A 52 -4.58 12.76 -9.40
CA HIS A 52 -5.27 12.51 -10.65
C HIS A 52 -4.38 11.65 -11.56
N ILE A 53 -4.77 10.40 -11.77
CA ILE A 53 -4.02 9.44 -12.57
C ILE A 53 -4.67 9.32 -13.95
N PRO A 54 -3.96 9.67 -15.03
CA PRO A 54 -4.47 9.48 -16.38
C PRO A 54 -4.63 7.98 -16.69
N ARG A 55 -5.67 7.63 -17.41
CA ARG A 55 -5.89 6.24 -17.82
C ARG A 55 -5.87 6.10 -19.33
N PRO A 56 -5.17 5.08 -19.88
CA PRO A 56 -4.43 4.04 -19.17
C PRO A 56 -3.15 4.56 -18.53
N CYS A 57 -2.82 4.10 -17.33
CA CYS A 57 -1.62 4.50 -16.59
C CYS A 57 -0.49 3.46 -16.69
N ILE A 58 -0.80 2.25 -17.08
CA ILE A 58 0.19 1.19 -17.32
C ILE A 58 0.10 0.79 -18.78
N TYR A 59 1.23 0.84 -19.44
CA TYR A 59 1.40 0.44 -20.84
C TYR A 59 2.65 -0.42 -20.96
N GLY A 60 2.59 -1.44 -21.84
CA GLY A 60 3.76 -2.26 -22.09
C GLY A 60 3.60 -3.16 -23.29
N ASP A 61 4.73 -3.67 -23.75
CA ASP A 61 4.83 -4.71 -24.76
C ASP A 61 5.84 -5.79 -24.30
N ARG A 62 6.46 -6.48 -25.26
CA ARG A 62 7.44 -7.54 -24.94
C ARG A 62 8.78 -7.03 -24.44
N GLU A 63 9.10 -5.77 -24.67
CA GLU A 63 10.42 -5.20 -24.45
C GLU A 63 10.44 -4.25 -23.24
N TYR A 64 9.30 -3.58 -22.92
CA TYR A 64 9.24 -2.62 -21.83
C TYR A 64 7.84 -2.52 -21.21
N ILE A 65 7.82 -2.04 -19.96
CA ILE A 65 6.62 -1.61 -19.24
C ILE A 65 6.83 -0.16 -18.80
N MET A 66 5.84 0.67 -19.04
CA MET A 66 5.78 2.05 -18.57
C MET A 66 4.62 2.19 -17.58
N ASN A 67 4.88 2.84 -16.46
CA ASN A 67 3.86 3.18 -15.49
C ASN A 67 3.90 4.70 -15.22
N SER A 68 2.78 5.37 -15.42
CA SER A 68 2.58 6.80 -15.15
C SER A 68 1.73 7.04 -13.90
N GLU A 69 1.56 6.03 -13.04
CA GLU A 69 0.90 6.22 -11.75
C GLU A 69 1.66 7.18 -10.84
N LEU A 70 0.89 7.91 -10.07
CA LEU A 70 1.36 8.75 -8.98
C LEU A 70 1.05 8.06 -7.63
N TRP A 71 0.91 8.84 -6.56
CA TRP A 71 0.45 8.37 -5.26
C TRP A 71 -1.05 7.99 -5.28
N SER A 72 -1.70 7.88 -4.12
CA SER A 72 -3.09 7.46 -4.03
C SER A 72 -4.05 8.43 -4.75
N GLU A 73 -5.03 7.86 -5.48
CA GLU A 73 -6.17 8.58 -6.06
C GLU A 73 -7.21 8.97 -5.01
N TYR A 74 -7.05 8.50 -3.78
CA TYR A 74 -7.94 8.78 -2.66
C TYR A 74 -7.26 9.70 -1.66
N SER A 75 -8.05 10.61 -1.09
CA SER A 75 -7.59 11.54 -0.08
C SER A 75 -7.11 10.84 1.19
N LYS A 76 -6.32 11.52 2.01
CA LYS A 76 -5.89 11.01 3.31
C LYS A 76 -7.08 10.76 4.25
N GLU A 77 -8.13 11.57 4.18
CA GLU A 77 -9.35 11.40 4.96
C GLU A 77 -10.02 10.06 4.63
N LYS A 78 -10.15 9.74 3.34
CA LYS A 78 -10.69 8.45 2.87
C LYS A 78 -9.87 7.26 3.40
N TRP A 79 -8.55 7.39 3.44
CA TRP A 79 -7.68 6.38 4.01
C TRP A 79 -7.87 6.21 5.51
N ILE A 80 -7.88 7.33 6.25
CA ILE A 80 -7.94 7.32 7.73
C ILE A 80 -9.33 6.91 8.23
N GLU A 81 -10.39 7.39 7.60
CA GLU A 81 -11.76 7.22 8.07
C GLU A 81 -12.44 5.95 7.57
N GLU A 82 -11.96 5.40 6.44
CA GLU A 82 -12.61 4.26 5.80
C GLU A 82 -11.65 3.09 5.55
N PHE A 83 -10.64 3.22 4.68
CA PHE A 83 -9.85 2.08 4.22
C PHE A 83 -9.00 1.43 5.29
N LEU A 84 -8.32 2.20 6.14
CA LEU A 84 -7.51 1.64 7.23
C LEU A 84 -8.37 0.97 8.30
N PRO A 85 -9.47 1.58 8.81
CA PRO A 85 -10.38 0.91 9.72
C PRO A 85 -11.00 -0.37 9.14
N GLU A 86 -11.44 -0.36 7.88
CA GLU A 86 -11.98 -1.54 7.21
C GLU A 86 -10.96 -2.68 7.11
N PHE A 87 -9.72 -2.36 6.75
CA PHE A 87 -8.65 -3.35 6.71
C PHE A 87 -8.34 -3.89 8.10
N VAL A 88 -8.19 -3.02 9.10
CA VAL A 88 -7.88 -3.43 10.48
C VAL A 88 -8.96 -4.36 11.04
N ALA A 89 -10.22 -4.10 10.76
CA ALA A 89 -11.34 -4.96 11.18
C ALA A 89 -11.28 -6.38 10.58
N LYS A 90 -10.63 -6.55 9.43
CA LYS A 90 -10.46 -7.84 8.71
C LYS A 90 -9.06 -8.42 8.84
N ASN A 91 -8.16 -7.73 9.52
CA ASN A 91 -6.77 -8.13 9.66
C ASN A 91 -6.62 -9.24 10.72
N ASP A 92 -5.78 -10.22 10.44
CA ASP A 92 -5.46 -11.35 11.31
C ASP A 92 -4.21 -11.12 12.19
N GLY A 93 -3.82 -9.85 12.38
CA GLY A 93 -2.63 -9.46 13.15
C GLY A 93 -1.37 -9.29 12.30
N ARG A 94 -1.47 -9.29 10.98
CA ARG A 94 -0.31 -9.00 10.12
C ARG A 94 0.11 -7.55 10.25
N PRO A 95 1.43 -7.28 10.22
CA PRO A 95 1.94 -5.92 10.21
C PRO A 95 1.41 -5.13 9.01
N LEU A 96 0.91 -3.93 9.29
CA LEU A 96 0.51 -2.95 8.29
C LEU A 96 1.54 -1.81 8.28
N ILE A 97 2.12 -1.57 7.11
CA ILE A 97 3.08 -0.50 6.87
C ILE A 97 2.38 0.55 6.03
N VAL A 98 2.15 1.72 6.63
CA VAL A 98 1.52 2.83 5.93
C VAL A 98 2.59 3.62 5.18
N SER A 99 2.52 3.60 3.85
CA SER A 99 3.39 4.40 2.99
C SER A 99 2.83 5.81 2.88
N VAL A 100 3.60 6.80 3.34
CA VAL A 100 3.23 8.22 3.30
C VAL A 100 4.32 9.02 2.60
N GLY A 101 3.96 10.18 2.08
CA GLY A 101 4.92 11.11 1.49
C GLY A 101 4.36 11.81 0.26
N TYR A 102 5.25 12.33 -0.42
CA TYR A 102 5.56 12.83 -1.74
C TYR A 102 6.40 14.11 -1.64
N THR A 103 5.95 15.10 -0.87
CA THR A 103 6.75 16.30 -0.58
C THR A 103 7.15 16.33 0.89
N LYS A 104 8.06 17.25 1.24
CA LYS A 104 8.41 17.48 2.64
C LYS A 104 7.20 17.93 3.45
N GLU A 105 6.40 18.81 2.87
CA GLU A 105 5.18 19.34 3.48
C GLU A 105 4.14 18.24 3.74
N ASP A 106 4.02 17.28 2.83
CA ASP A 106 3.16 16.09 3.04
C ASP A 106 3.63 15.28 4.25
N MET A 107 4.94 15.05 4.37
CA MET A 107 5.52 14.31 5.50
C MET A 107 5.27 15.00 6.83
N GLU A 108 5.41 16.34 6.89
CA GLU A 108 5.16 17.14 8.11
C GLU A 108 3.69 17.06 8.58
N VAL A 109 2.75 16.78 7.69
CA VAL A 109 1.32 16.67 8.00
C VAL A 109 0.90 15.24 8.33
N LEU A 110 1.56 14.22 7.76
CA LEU A 110 1.13 12.82 7.81
C LEU A 110 1.86 12.00 8.89
N ILE A 111 2.91 12.52 9.47
CA ILE A 111 3.68 11.90 10.55
C ILE A 111 3.54 12.71 11.83
#